data_423c687ed1c5ecfc6e13f43ff94b0329
#
_entry.id   423c687ed1c5ecfc6e13f43ff94b0329
#
_cell.length_a   1.000
_cell.length_b   1.000
_cell.length_c   1.000
_cell.angle_alpha   90.00
_cell.angle_beta   90.00
_cell.angle_gamma   90.00
#
_symmetry.space_group_name_H-M   'P 1'
#
loop_
_entity.id
_entity.type
_entity.pdbx_description
1 polymer ?
#
loop_
_entity_poly.entity_id
_entity_poly.type
_entity_poly.pdbx_seq_one_letter_code
_entity_poly.pdbx_strand_id
1 'polypeptide(L)'
;MRSIRSTRTALAVFSITAVAMLGLAGCSSGDTTSSESDESTMSEEAAPSEEAMEEMDPAADLVGPGCAAYAEEVPDGAGSVAGMAEDPVAVAASNNPILTTLTAAVSGQINPDVNLVDTLNGDEFTVFAPVDDAFAKIDAATIDTLKTDADLLTTILTYHVVPGQLTPDEVVGTQTTVQGGTVEVTGSGDDLMVNDAKVICGGVHTANATVYLIDTVLMPTM
;
A
#
# COMPACT_ATOMS: atom_id res chain seq x y z
N MET A 1 -1.79 -19.67 48.37
CA MET A 1 -2.01 -21.12 48.24
C MET A 1 -3.31 -21.37 47.53
N ARG A 2 -3.29 -21.72 46.24
CA ARG A 2 -4.29 -22.45 45.44
C ARG A 2 -3.77 -22.38 43.98
N SER A 3 -3.03 -23.31 43.59
CA SER A 3 -3.28 -24.64 43.00
C SER A 3 -3.68 -24.58 41.55
N ILE A 4 -2.70 -24.83 40.77
CA ILE A 4 -2.52 -25.31 39.40
C ILE A 4 -3.66 -26.23 38.95
N ARG A 5 -4.19 -26.01 37.73
CA ARG A 5 -4.68 -27.09 36.86
C ARG A 5 -4.26 -26.88 35.43
N SER A 6 -3.27 -27.64 35.07
CA SER A 6 -2.87 -28.02 33.71
C SER A 6 -3.97 -28.86 33.06
N THR A 7 -4.38 -28.50 31.83
CA THR A 7 -5.14 -29.44 31.00
C THR A 7 -4.42 -29.57 29.65
N ARG A 8 -3.76 -30.71 29.50
CA ARG A 8 -3.23 -31.24 28.24
C ARG A 8 -4.34 -31.97 27.52
N THR A 9 -4.57 -31.73 26.26
CA THR A 9 -5.28 -32.65 25.35
C THR A 9 -4.80 -32.27 23.94
N ALA A 10 -4.01 -33.01 23.34
CA ALA A 10 -4.14 -34.25 22.57
C ALA A 10 -4.15 -33.97 21.06
N LEU A 11 -3.10 -34.50 20.45
CA LEU A 11 -2.87 -34.67 19.02
C LEU A 11 -4.04 -35.35 18.31
N ALA A 12 -4.38 -34.86 17.11
CA ALA A 12 -5.05 -35.64 16.09
C ALA A 12 -4.24 -35.55 14.80
N VAL A 13 -3.57 -36.62 14.50
CA VAL A 13 -2.91 -36.96 13.24
C VAL A 13 -4.00 -37.45 12.30
N PHE A 14 -4.14 -36.84 11.10
CA PHE A 14 -4.86 -37.45 10.00
C PHE A 14 -3.96 -37.56 8.78
N SER A 15 -3.68 -38.81 8.48
CA SER A 15 -2.90 -39.29 7.35
C SER A 15 -3.81 -39.57 6.14
N ILE A 16 -3.28 -39.37 4.94
CA ILE A 16 -3.36 -40.19 3.72
C ILE A 16 -4.64 -40.10 2.90
N THR A 17 -4.54 -39.75 1.60
CA THR A 17 -4.53 -40.75 0.53
C THR A 17 -4.09 -40.12 -0.81
N ALA A 18 -3.10 -40.74 -1.41
CA ALA A 18 -2.71 -40.62 -2.80
C ALA A 18 -3.68 -41.34 -3.71
N VAL A 19 -4.08 -40.73 -4.83
CA VAL A 19 -4.68 -41.45 -5.98
C VAL A 19 -3.91 -41.07 -7.23
N ALA A 20 -3.13 -42.01 -7.72
CA ALA A 20 -2.55 -42.05 -9.06
C ALA A 20 -3.59 -42.64 -10.02
N MET A 21 -3.83 -41.99 -11.15
CA MET A 21 -4.42 -42.61 -12.31
C MET A 21 -3.60 -42.33 -13.57
N LEU A 22 -2.98 -43.41 -14.04
CA LEU A 22 -2.47 -43.58 -15.38
C LEU A 22 -3.67 -43.86 -16.34
N GLY A 23 -3.64 -43.26 -17.50
CA GLY A 23 -4.59 -43.56 -18.59
C GLY A 23 -3.88 -43.44 -19.93
N LEU A 24 -3.71 -44.60 -20.57
CA LEU A 24 -3.01 -44.97 -21.78
C LEU A 24 -3.53 -44.34 -23.10
N ALA A 25 -2.59 -44.08 -23.95
CA ALA A 25 -2.45 -44.42 -25.39
C ALA A 25 -3.71 -44.63 -26.26
N GLY A 26 -3.70 -43.93 -27.40
CA GLY A 26 -4.54 -44.21 -28.56
C GLY A 26 -3.83 -43.77 -29.84
N CYS A 27 -2.99 -44.65 -30.43
CA CYS A 27 -2.53 -44.55 -31.81
C CYS A 27 -3.68 -44.98 -32.72
N SER A 28 -3.94 -44.28 -33.81
CA SER A 28 -4.56 -44.83 -34.99
C SER A 28 -3.93 -44.28 -36.25
N SER A 29 -3.28 -45.16 -36.96
CA SER A 29 -2.72 -45.00 -38.28
C SER A 29 -3.82 -44.91 -39.33
N GLY A 30 -3.60 -44.14 -40.38
CA GLY A 30 -4.44 -44.09 -41.58
C GLY A 30 -3.66 -43.41 -42.69
N ASP A 31 -3.14 -44.22 -43.53
CA ASP A 31 -2.27 -44.14 -44.69
C ASP A 31 -2.94 -43.46 -45.90
N THR A 32 -2.16 -42.85 -46.74
CA THR A 32 -2.09 -42.87 -48.24
C THR A 32 -2.20 -41.52 -48.95
N THR A 33 -1.08 -41.17 -49.53
CA THR A 33 -0.73 -40.84 -50.93
C THR A 33 -0.76 -39.41 -51.44
N SER A 34 0.46 -38.98 -51.76
CA SER A 34 0.98 -38.22 -52.94
C SER A 34 0.36 -36.90 -53.36
N SER A 35 1.11 -35.91 -53.41
CA SER A 35 1.92 -35.34 -54.52
C SER A 35 2.37 -33.93 -54.24
N GLU A 36 3.67 -33.80 -54.40
CA GLU A 36 4.49 -32.69 -54.97
C GLU A 36 3.98 -31.25 -54.90
N SER A 37 4.90 -30.52 -54.40
CA SER A 37 5.52 -29.27 -54.89
C SER A 37 5.33 -28.04 -54.03
N ASP A 38 6.48 -27.65 -53.61
CA ASP A 38 7.07 -26.33 -53.52
C ASP A 38 6.66 -25.34 -52.43
N GLU A 39 7.71 -24.89 -51.92
CA GLU A 39 8.10 -23.58 -51.43
C GLU A 39 7.98 -23.29 -49.94
N SER A 40 9.18 -23.36 -49.40
CA SER A 40 9.66 -22.75 -48.19
C SER A 40 8.94 -21.47 -47.81
N THR A 41 8.28 -21.49 -46.67
CA THR A 41 8.24 -20.33 -45.79
C THR A 41 8.48 -20.83 -44.38
N MET A 42 9.68 -20.52 -43.85
CA MET A 42 10.00 -20.63 -42.45
C MET A 42 8.92 -19.85 -41.67
N SER A 43 8.01 -20.60 -41.04
CA SER A 43 7.25 -20.04 -39.95
C SER A 43 8.19 -20.02 -38.77
N GLU A 44 8.79 -18.90 -38.57
CA GLU A 44 9.45 -18.47 -37.35
C GLU A 44 8.43 -18.62 -36.24
N GLU A 45 8.62 -19.66 -35.47
CA GLU A 45 7.94 -19.87 -34.18
C GLU A 45 8.24 -18.64 -33.33
N ALA A 46 7.28 -17.73 -33.29
CA ALA A 46 7.31 -16.61 -32.38
C ALA A 46 7.36 -17.18 -30.97
N ALA A 47 8.55 -17.11 -30.38
CA ALA A 47 8.72 -17.21 -28.95
C ALA A 47 7.69 -16.28 -28.28
N PRO A 48 7.04 -16.70 -27.18
CA PRO A 48 6.21 -15.79 -26.42
C PRO A 48 7.09 -14.60 -26.06
N SER A 49 6.70 -13.43 -26.58
CA SER A 49 7.22 -12.16 -26.12
C SER A 49 7.04 -12.17 -24.62
N GLU A 50 8.13 -12.25 -23.89
CA GLU A 50 8.15 -11.81 -22.50
C GLU A 50 7.73 -10.33 -22.60
N GLU A 51 6.45 -10.09 -22.32
CA GLU A 51 5.98 -8.75 -22.05
C GLU A 51 6.89 -8.27 -20.93
N ALA A 52 7.78 -7.33 -21.27
CA ALA A 52 8.56 -6.61 -20.31
C ALA A 52 7.54 -6.08 -19.29
N MET A 53 7.55 -6.62 -18.07
CA MET A 53 7.04 -5.91 -16.92
C MET A 53 7.83 -4.62 -16.93
N GLU A 54 7.19 -3.53 -17.36
CA GLU A 54 7.73 -2.20 -17.17
C GLU A 54 7.91 -2.10 -15.66
N GLU A 55 9.14 -2.19 -15.19
CA GLU A 55 9.51 -1.84 -13.84
C GLU A 55 9.07 -0.38 -13.70
N MET A 56 7.90 -0.17 -13.07
CA MET A 56 7.46 1.17 -12.72
C MET A 56 8.57 1.78 -11.88
N ASP A 57 9.19 2.83 -12.38
CA ASP A 57 10.15 3.61 -11.60
C ASP A 57 9.40 4.21 -10.41
N PRO A 58 9.67 3.77 -9.16
CA PRO A 58 8.95 4.26 -7.98
C PRO A 58 9.07 5.78 -7.78
N ALA A 59 9.99 6.42 -8.49
CA ALA A 59 10.22 7.84 -8.43
C ALA A 59 9.57 8.63 -9.60
N ALA A 60 8.93 7.95 -10.56
CA ALA A 60 8.39 8.58 -11.76
C ALA A 60 7.27 9.60 -11.45
N ASP A 61 6.47 9.32 -10.42
CA ASP A 61 5.30 10.12 -10.04
C ASP A 61 5.56 11.06 -8.85
N LEU A 62 6.82 11.21 -8.45
CA LEU A 62 7.14 12.07 -7.31
C LEU A 62 6.84 13.54 -7.59
N VAL A 63 6.07 14.15 -6.69
CA VAL A 63 5.71 15.58 -6.70
C VAL A 63 5.92 16.19 -5.31
N GLY A 64 6.27 17.46 -5.29
CA GLY A 64 6.48 18.21 -4.06
C GLY A 64 7.94 18.62 -3.83
N PRO A 65 8.14 19.79 -3.20
CA PRO A 65 9.47 20.41 -3.09
C PRO A 65 10.42 19.63 -2.16
N GLY A 66 9.91 18.76 -1.32
CA GLY A 66 10.67 18.00 -0.32
C GLY A 66 11.11 16.62 -0.78
N CYS A 67 10.69 16.12 -1.97
CA CYS A 67 11.05 14.77 -2.42
C CYS A 67 12.55 14.59 -2.58
N ALA A 68 13.26 15.58 -3.13
CA ALA A 68 14.72 15.52 -3.28
C ALA A 68 15.42 15.45 -1.91
N ALA A 69 14.98 16.27 -0.96
CA ALA A 69 15.54 16.28 0.39
C ALA A 69 15.25 14.95 1.11
N TYR A 70 14.05 14.40 0.95
CA TYR A 70 13.70 13.10 1.50
C TYR A 70 14.56 11.97 0.92
N ALA A 71 14.78 11.95 -0.39
CA ALA A 71 15.64 10.97 -1.04
C ALA A 71 17.11 11.07 -0.61
N GLU A 72 17.60 12.27 -0.28
CA GLU A 72 18.93 12.48 0.29
C GLU A 72 19.02 12.01 1.75
N GLU A 73 17.95 12.19 2.53
CA GLU A 73 17.90 11.80 3.94
C GLU A 73 17.73 10.28 4.11
N VAL A 74 16.94 9.65 3.22
CA VAL A 74 16.65 8.20 3.23
C VAL A 74 16.96 7.59 1.85
N PRO A 75 18.24 7.53 1.45
CA PRO A 75 18.62 7.09 0.11
C PRO A 75 18.39 5.60 -0.14
N ASP A 76 18.45 4.79 0.92
CA ASP A 76 18.41 3.33 0.84
C ASP A 76 17.58 2.72 1.97
N GLY A 77 17.19 1.45 1.81
CA GLY A 77 16.46 0.66 2.80
C GLY A 77 14.95 0.77 2.67
N ALA A 78 14.23 0.05 3.52
CA ALA A 78 12.77 -0.10 3.45
C ALA A 78 11.98 1.21 3.62
N GLY A 79 12.59 2.26 4.18
CA GLY A 79 11.99 3.59 4.29
C GLY A 79 12.26 4.51 3.09
N SER A 80 13.15 4.13 2.16
CA SER A 80 13.39 4.91 0.94
C SER A 80 12.21 4.83 -0.02
N VAL A 81 12.14 5.73 -1.00
CA VAL A 81 11.08 5.70 -2.03
C VAL A 81 11.00 4.34 -2.71
N ALA A 82 12.14 3.78 -3.10
CA ALA A 82 12.19 2.45 -3.72
C ALA A 82 11.80 1.33 -2.75
N GLY A 83 12.28 1.39 -1.49
CA GLY A 83 11.96 0.38 -0.48
C GLY A 83 10.49 0.37 -0.07
N MET A 84 9.86 1.55 -0.01
CA MET A 84 8.41 1.64 0.29
C MET A 84 7.54 1.01 -0.79
N ALA A 85 7.98 0.98 -2.05
CA ALA A 85 7.23 0.38 -3.15
C ALA A 85 7.06 -1.15 -3.00
N GLU A 86 7.92 -1.80 -2.25
CA GLU A 86 7.90 -3.25 -2.05
C GLU A 86 6.93 -3.68 -0.93
N ASP A 87 6.59 -2.77 -0.01
CA ASP A 87 5.82 -3.07 1.19
C ASP A 87 4.40 -2.50 1.14
N PRO A 88 3.40 -3.15 1.80
CA PRO A 88 2.09 -2.51 2.05
C PRO A 88 2.22 -1.23 2.87
N VAL A 89 1.29 -0.29 2.69
CA VAL A 89 1.42 1.09 3.18
C VAL A 89 1.69 1.22 4.68
N ALA A 90 1.08 0.40 5.53
CA ALA A 90 1.32 0.47 6.97
C ALA A 90 2.72 -0.04 7.34
N VAL A 91 3.25 -1.03 6.60
CA VAL A 91 4.62 -1.52 6.76
C VAL A 91 5.62 -0.48 6.24
N ALA A 92 5.39 0.06 5.04
CA ALA A 92 6.19 1.13 4.47
C ALA A 92 6.28 2.34 5.40
N ALA A 93 5.13 2.79 5.95
CA ALA A 93 5.09 3.87 6.94
C ALA A 93 5.89 3.54 8.22
N SER A 94 5.87 2.28 8.67
CA SER A 94 6.63 1.88 9.87
C SER A 94 8.15 1.90 9.68
N ASN A 95 8.60 1.75 8.45
CA ASN A 95 10.00 1.83 8.06
C ASN A 95 10.47 3.27 7.77
N ASN A 96 9.53 4.22 7.71
CA ASN A 96 9.81 5.61 7.37
C ASN A 96 10.15 6.43 8.62
N PRO A 97 11.36 7.03 8.71
CA PRO A 97 11.84 7.72 9.92
C PRO A 97 11.08 9.00 10.27
N ILE A 98 10.34 9.59 9.33
CA ILE A 98 9.57 10.83 9.54
C ILE A 98 8.06 10.60 9.76
N LEU A 99 7.62 9.32 9.83
CA LEU A 99 6.22 8.92 10.06
C LEU A 99 6.03 8.17 11.38
N THR A 100 6.93 8.35 12.34
CA THR A 100 6.92 7.57 13.60
C THR A 100 5.67 7.79 14.43
N THR A 101 5.17 9.03 14.49
CA THR A 101 3.95 9.40 15.21
C THR A 101 2.70 8.84 14.51
N LEU A 102 2.63 8.93 13.17
CA LEU A 102 1.54 8.35 12.41
C LEU A 102 1.49 6.83 12.60
N THR A 103 2.63 6.17 12.48
CA THR A 103 2.74 4.72 12.71
C THR A 103 2.28 4.33 14.11
N ALA A 104 2.67 5.09 15.13
CA ALA A 104 2.20 4.87 16.50
C ALA A 104 0.68 5.06 16.63
N ALA A 105 0.08 6.00 15.88
CA ALA A 105 -1.36 6.24 15.90
C ALA A 105 -2.16 5.10 15.26
N VAL A 106 -1.72 4.59 14.10
CA VAL A 106 -2.44 3.52 13.37
C VAL A 106 -2.22 2.13 13.95
N SER A 107 -1.14 1.92 14.71
CA SER A 107 -0.76 0.61 15.28
C SER A 107 -1.20 0.39 16.74
N GLY A 108 -1.99 1.28 17.31
CA GLY A 108 -2.48 1.16 18.69
C GLY A 108 -1.49 1.57 19.78
N GLN A 109 -0.36 2.20 19.42
CA GLN A 109 0.63 2.65 20.40
C GLN A 109 0.22 3.95 21.10
N ILE A 110 -0.53 4.82 20.42
CA ILE A 110 -1.11 6.04 21.01
C ILE A 110 -2.39 5.72 21.76
N ASN A 111 -3.29 4.96 21.13
CA ASN A 111 -4.55 4.51 21.72
C ASN A 111 -4.72 3.00 21.42
N PRO A 112 -4.69 2.12 22.42
CA PRO A 112 -4.71 0.67 22.22
C PRO A 112 -6.02 0.12 21.61
N ASP A 113 -7.09 0.92 21.63
CA ASP A 113 -8.37 0.55 21.03
C ASP A 113 -8.42 0.86 19.52
N VAL A 114 -7.39 1.51 18.98
CA VAL A 114 -7.27 1.88 17.56
C VAL A 114 -6.14 1.08 16.89
N ASN A 115 -6.50 0.16 16.01
CA ASN A 115 -5.54 -0.56 15.16
C ASN A 115 -6.09 -0.63 13.73
N LEU A 116 -5.48 0.11 12.83
CA LEU A 116 -5.88 0.21 11.42
C LEU A 116 -4.88 -0.48 10.47
N VAL A 117 -3.86 -1.14 10.99
CA VAL A 117 -2.78 -1.74 10.18
C VAL A 117 -3.34 -2.74 9.15
N ASP A 118 -4.18 -3.67 9.60
CA ASP A 118 -4.78 -4.68 8.71
C ASP A 118 -5.73 -4.04 7.69
N THR A 119 -6.48 -3.00 8.10
CA THR A 119 -7.39 -2.27 7.21
C THR A 119 -6.61 -1.54 6.11
N LEU A 120 -5.53 -0.84 6.49
CA LEU A 120 -4.69 -0.08 5.55
C LEU A 120 -3.90 -0.98 4.58
N ASN A 121 -3.60 -2.21 4.98
CA ASN A 121 -2.90 -3.17 4.13
C ASN A 121 -3.85 -4.04 3.29
N GLY A 122 -5.17 -3.96 3.50
CA GLY A 122 -6.15 -4.86 2.91
C GLY A 122 -6.71 -4.45 1.54
N ASP A 123 -6.70 -3.16 1.24
CA ASP A 123 -7.28 -2.60 0.02
C ASP A 123 -6.34 -1.56 -0.59
N GLU A 124 -6.71 -1.04 -1.77
CA GLU A 124 -5.97 0.03 -2.45
C GLU A 124 -6.40 1.41 -1.93
N PHE A 125 -5.41 2.23 -1.59
CA PHE A 125 -5.65 3.54 -1.00
C PHE A 125 -4.74 4.64 -1.54
N THR A 126 -5.19 5.87 -1.37
CA THR A 126 -4.35 7.08 -1.37
C THR A 126 -4.29 7.58 0.06
N VAL A 127 -3.10 7.74 0.60
CA VAL A 127 -2.89 8.10 2.01
C VAL A 127 -2.19 9.45 2.10
N PHE A 128 -2.86 10.42 2.71
CA PHE A 128 -2.26 11.68 3.09
C PHE A 128 -1.58 11.50 4.45
N ALA A 129 -0.27 11.30 4.44
CA ALA A 129 0.53 10.93 5.61
C ALA A 129 1.15 12.17 6.28
N PRO A 130 0.62 12.66 7.41
CA PRO A 130 1.25 13.75 8.13
C PRO A 130 2.58 13.31 8.73
N VAL A 131 3.63 14.09 8.47
CA VAL A 131 4.96 13.85 9.05
C VAL A 131 4.99 14.21 10.53
N ASP A 132 6.03 13.79 11.26
CA ASP A 132 6.15 14.04 12.71
C ASP A 132 6.05 15.52 13.06
N ASP A 133 6.62 16.41 12.22
CA ASP A 133 6.50 17.86 12.38
C ASP A 133 5.05 18.37 12.22
N ALA A 134 4.20 17.68 11.48
CA ALA A 134 2.77 18.01 11.39
C ALA A 134 2.05 17.78 12.71
N PHE A 135 2.37 16.70 13.40
CA PHE A 135 1.83 16.41 14.73
C PHE A 135 2.33 17.41 15.80
N ALA A 136 3.56 17.94 15.64
CA ALA A 136 4.08 18.97 16.53
C ALA A 136 3.31 20.30 16.46
N LYS A 137 2.52 20.53 15.41
CA LYS A 137 1.63 21.70 15.28
C LYS A 137 0.31 21.54 16.01
N ILE A 138 -0.05 20.32 16.41
CA ILE A 138 -1.29 20.06 17.16
C ILE A 138 -1.06 20.45 18.62
N ASP A 139 -2.07 21.10 19.24
CA ASP A 139 -1.99 21.46 20.64
C ASP A 139 -2.00 20.21 21.56
N ALA A 140 -1.34 20.32 22.72
CA ALA A 140 -1.16 19.19 23.63
C ALA A 140 -2.51 18.64 24.18
N ALA A 141 -3.50 19.49 24.32
CA ALA A 141 -4.82 19.07 24.81
C ALA A 141 -5.55 18.19 23.80
N THR A 142 -5.43 18.51 22.50
CA THR A 142 -5.93 17.66 21.41
C THR A 142 -5.21 16.31 21.39
N ILE A 143 -3.88 16.31 21.48
CA ILE A 143 -3.10 15.06 21.55
C ILE A 143 -3.53 14.19 22.73
N ASP A 144 -3.75 14.79 23.92
CA ASP A 144 -4.20 14.04 25.10
C ASP A 144 -5.63 13.48 24.92
N THR A 145 -6.48 14.18 24.19
CA THR A 145 -7.82 13.68 23.83
C THR A 145 -7.70 12.46 22.90
N LEU A 146 -6.83 12.51 21.89
CA LEU A 146 -6.62 11.40 20.95
C LEU A 146 -6.11 10.12 21.63
N LYS A 147 -5.38 10.24 22.74
CA LYS A 147 -4.92 9.09 23.53
C LYS A 147 -6.06 8.35 24.23
N THR A 148 -7.19 8.99 24.45
CA THR A 148 -8.31 8.46 25.24
C THR A 148 -9.62 8.31 24.45
N ASP A 149 -9.75 8.99 23.32
CA ASP A 149 -10.93 8.97 22.46
C ASP A 149 -10.59 8.19 21.17
N ALA A 150 -10.94 6.92 21.16
CA ALA A 150 -10.68 6.03 20.03
C ALA A 150 -11.52 6.39 18.79
N ASP A 151 -12.76 6.88 19.01
CA ASP A 151 -13.66 7.24 17.91
C ASP A 151 -13.15 8.48 17.19
N LEU A 152 -12.70 9.48 17.94
CA LEU A 152 -12.11 10.69 17.38
C LEU A 152 -10.81 10.38 16.62
N LEU A 153 -9.92 9.56 17.20
CA LEU A 153 -8.67 9.18 16.54
C LEU A 153 -8.95 8.40 15.26
N THR A 154 -9.84 7.42 15.28
CA THR A 154 -10.24 6.65 14.09
C THR A 154 -10.85 7.56 13.03
N THR A 155 -11.69 8.50 13.41
CA THR A 155 -12.32 9.48 12.50
C THR A 155 -11.25 10.32 11.79
N ILE A 156 -10.28 10.84 12.54
CA ILE A 156 -9.17 11.63 11.96
C ILE A 156 -8.31 10.76 11.04
N LEU A 157 -7.90 9.57 11.48
CA LEU A 157 -7.05 8.68 10.67
C LEU A 157 -7.72 8.25 9.37
N THR A 158 -9.01 7.90 9.40
CA THR A 158 -9.77 7.52 8.21
C THR A 158 -10.11 8.72 7.30
N TYR A 159 -10.08 9.94 7.82
CA TYR A 159 -10.18 11.17 7.03
C TYR A 159 -8.92 11.46 6.18
N HIS A 160 -7.79 10.89 6.55
CA HIS A 160 -6.53 10.97 5.78
C HIS A 160 -6.43 9.93 4.65
N VAL A 161 -7.43 9.06 4.50
CA VAL A 161 -7.39 7.94 3.56
C VAL A 161 -8.50 8.07 2.52
N VAL A 162 -8.14 7.96 1.25
CA VAL A 162 -9.06 7.96 0.10
C VAL A 162 -8.96 6.58 -0.57
N PRO A 163 -10.08 5.96 -0.97
CA PRO A 163 -10.05 4.70 -1.70
C PRO A 163 -9.40 4.85 -3.08
N GLY A 164 -8.61 3.84 -3.47
CA GLY A 164 -7.89 3.78 -4.75
C GLY A 164 -6.52 4.43 -4.72
N GLN A 165 -5.63 3.95 -5.58
CA GLN A 165 -4.27 4.49 -5.75
C GLN A 165 -4.31 5.60 -6.79
N LEU A 166 -4.41 6.85 -6.34
CA LEU A 166 -4.51 8.03 -7.21
C LEU A 166 -3.12 8.59 -7.51
N THR A 167 -2.82 8.77 -8.77
CA THR A 167 -1.63 9.49 -9.24
C THR A 167 -1.73 10.99 -8.91
N PRO A 168 -0.63 11.76 -9.00
CA PRO A 168 -0.65 13.21 -8.74
C PRO A 168 -1.62 14.01 -9.61
N ASP A 169 -1.92 13.53 -10.81
CA ASP A 169 -2.89 14.18 -11.71
C ASP A 169 -4.34 13.81 -11.35
N GLU A 170 -4.57 12.58 -10.87
CA GLU A 170 -5.90 12.08 -10.52
C GLU A 170 -6.35 12.53 -9.13
N VAL A 171 -5.41 12.77 -8.22
CA VAL A 171 -5.72 13.17 -6.83
C VAL A 171 -6.27 14.59 -6.76
N VAL A 172 -6.01 15.43 -7.76
CA VAL A 172 -6.47 16.83 -7.81
C VAL A 172 -7.99 16.91 -7.90
N GLY A 173 -8.59 17.79 -7.09
CA GLY A 173 -10.04 17.98 -6.99
C GLY A 173 -10.60 17.53 -5.66
N THR A 174 -11.91 17.29 -5.62
CA THR A 174 -12.59 16.86 -4.39
C THR A 174 -12.55 15.35 -4.29
N GLN A 175 -11.92 14.83 -3.25
CA GLN A 175 -11.79 13.41 -2.96
C GLN A 175 -12.66 13.02 -1.77
N THR A 176 -13.36 11.89 -1.86
CA THR A 176 -14.14 11.34 -0.74
C THR A 176 -13.26 10.41 0.08
N THR A 177 -13.16 10.67 1.36
CA THR A 177 -12.33 9.89 2.28
C THR A 177 -13.05 8.64 2.79
N VAL A 178 -12.31 7.69 3.35
CA VAL A 178 -12.86 6.49 4.01
C VAL A 178 -13.76 6.86 5.18
N GLN A 179 -13.50 7.97 5.86
CA GLN A 179 -14.35 8.52 6.91
C GLN A 179 -15.73 8.98 6.39
N GLY A 180 -15.87 9.25 5.08
CA GLY A 180 -17.09 9.72 4.42
C GLY A 180 -17.17 11.23 4.19
N GLY A 181 -16.26 12.01 4.77
CA GLY A 181 -16.07 13.42 4.44
C GLY A 181 -15.27 13.62 3.16
N THR A 182 -15.08 14.88 2.76
CA THR A 182 -14.30 15.21 1.57
C THR A 182 -13.07 16.03 1.92
N VAL A 183 -12.01 15.83 1.15
CA VAL A 183 -10.83 16.70 1.12
C VAL A 183 -10.72 17.33 -0.25
N GLU A 184 -10.26 18.57 -0.32
CA GLU A 184 -10.01 19.27 -1.57
C GLU A 184 -8.51 19.29 -1.85
N VAL A 185 -8.11 18.70 -2.96
CA VAL A 185 -6.72 18.72 -3.42
C VAL A 185 -6.56 19.74 -4.53
N THR A 186 -5.66 20.69 -4.34
CA THR A 186 -5.45 21.83 -5.24
C THR A 186 -3.98 22.00 -5.59
N GLY A 187 -3.70 22.72 -6.66
CA GLY A 187 -2.32 22.92 -7.13
C GLY A 187 -1.84 21.77 -8.01
N SER A 188 -0.54 21.72 -8.24
CA SER A 188 0.14 20.66 -8.98
C SER A 188 1.64 20.73 -8.74
N GLY A 189 2.34 19.61 -8.94
CA GLY A 189 3.80 19.53 -8.76
C GLY A 189 4.22 19.98 -7.35
N ASP A 190 5.07 20.99 -7.26
CA ASP A 190 5.62 21.49 -6.00
C ASP A 190 4.62 22.34 -5.17
N ASP A 191 3.52 22.75 -5.78
CA ASP A 191 2.49 23.57 -5.13
C ASP A 191 1.23 22.76 -4.77
N LEU A 192 1.32 21.44 -4.73
CA LEU A 192 0.20 20.56 -4.37
C LEU A 192 -0.18 20.75 -2.90
N MET A 193 -1.48 20.90 -2.65
CA MET A 193 -2.06 21.10 -1.31
C MET A 193 -3.29 20.22 -1.13
N VAL A 194 -3.52 19.76 0.11
CA VAL A 194 -4.70 19.02 0.53
C VAL A 194 -5.40 19.82 1.63
N ASN A 195 -6.56 20.41 1.34
CA ASN A 195 -7.14 21.48 2.17
C ASN A 195 -6.10 22.57 2.43
N ASP A 196 -5.74 22.79 3.71
CA ASP A 196 -4.72 23.77 4.14
C ASP A 196 -3.32 23.17 4.32
N ALA A 197 -3.16 21.85 4.14
CA ALA A 197 -1.89 21.14 4.29
C ALA A 197 -1.09 21.15 2.99
N LYS A 198 0.20 21.47 3.06
CA LYS A 198 1.11 21.37 1.91
C LYS A 198 1.61 19.95 1.75
N VAL A 199 1.65 19.48 0.51
CA VAL A 199 2.35 18.23 0.18
C VAL A 199 3.86 18.50 0.16
N ILE A 200 4.57 17.80 1.02
CA ILE A 200 6.04 17.85 1.10
C ILE A 200 6.62 16.97 -0.02
N CYS A 201 6.15 15.74 -0.08
CA CYS A 201 6.49 14.78 -1.13
C CYS A 201 5.31 13.83 -1.33
N GLY A 202 4.82 13.74 -2.55
CA GLY A 202 3.68 12.91 -2.93
C GLY A 202 4.00 12.03 -4.11
N GLY A 203 3.04 11.17 -4.49
CA GLY A 203 3.23 10.20 -5.55
C GLY A 203 4.18 9.06 -5.15
N VAL A 204 4.40 8.85 -3.86
CA VAL A 204 5.22 7.75 -3.37
C VAL A 204 4.40 6.47 -3.40
N HIS A 205 4.81 5.53 -4.25
CA HIS A 205 4.14 4.24 -4.37
C HIS A 205 4.50 3.28 -3.24
N THR A 206 3.51 2.50 -2.82
CA THR A 206 3.67 1.32 -1.99
C THR A 206 2.96 0.14 -2.66
N ALA A 207 3.09 -1.07 -2.14
CA ALA A 207 2.47 -2.25 -2.75
C ALA A 207 0.94 -2.12 -2.93
N ASN A 208 0.27 -1.31 -2.12
CA ASN A 208 -1.19 -1.14 -2.17
C ASN A 208 -1.66 0.30 -2.02
N ALA A 209 -0.79 1.29 -2.01
CA ALA A 209 -1.22 2.68 -1.88
C ALA A 209 -0.29 3.68 -2.55
N THR A 210 -0.84 4.85 -2.87
CA THR A 210 -0.06 6.07 -3.19
C THR A 210 -0.03 6.98 -1.96
N VAL A 211 1.16 7.39 -1.53
CA VAL A 211 1.38 8.18 -0.31
C VAL A 211 1.76 9.62 -0.65
N TYR A 212 1.11 10.55 0.03
CA TYR A 212 1.38 11.99 -0.02
C TYR A 212 1.76 12.47 1.38
N LEU A 213 3.04 12.77 1.60
CA LEU A 213 3.56 13.33 2.85
C LEU A 213 3.10 14.78 2.99
N ILE A 214 2.40 15.09 4.08
CA ILE A 214 1.84 16.43 4.33
C ILE A 214 2.39 17.06 5.61
N ASP A 215 2.47 18.39 5.60
CA ASP A 215 3.05 19.20 6.69
C ASP A 215 2.06 19.52 7.82
N THR A 216 0.81 19.16 7.68
CA THR A 216 -0.26 19.49 8.64
C THR A 216 -1.27 18.34 8.71
N VAL A 217 -1.73 18.00 9.91
CA VAL A 217 -2.76 16.97 10.12
C VAL A 217 -4.12 17.50 9.64
N LEU A 218 -4.82 16.71 8.82
CA LEU A 218 -6.16 17.06 8.34
C LEU A 218 -7.19 16.84 9.45
N MET A 219 -7.95 17.88 9.75
CA MET A 219 -9.02 17.81 10.75
C MET A 219 -10.38 17.82 10.05
N PRO A 220 -11.21 16.78 10.23
CA PRO A 220 -12.55 16.78 9.66
C PRO A 220 -13.41 17.87 10.31
N THR A 221 -14.20 18.56 9.50
CA THR A 221 -15.25 19.46 10.02
C THR A 221 -16.37 18.59 10.59
N MET A 222 -16.50 18.58 11.90
CA MET A 222 -17.58 17.88 12.63
C MET A 222 -18.86 18.72 12.66
#